data_1d9d73416e3f36589008361cc23b162c
#
_entry.id   1d9d73416e3f36589008361cc23b162c
#
_cell.length_a   1.000
_cell.length_b   1.000
_cell.length_c   1.000
_cell.angle_alpha   90.00
_cell.angle_beta   90.00
_cell.angle_gamma   90.00
#
_symmetry.space_group_name_H-M   'P 1'
#
loop_
_entity.id
_entity.type
_entity.pdbx_description
1 polymer ?
#
loop_
_entity_poly.entity_id
_entity_poly.type
_entity_poly.pdbx_seq_one_letter_code
_entity_poly.pdbx_strand_id
1 'polypeptide(L)'
;MAWQQGPFRFMTFKEWVPDKIRFWIYILFLIAFQFSNGMYFTAMSQMQGSLSITMDDVKMMSHGVLIGLTMYFPIAFRMKSRFPNKTNIIIAASGLMICNLIVPHIDIPFLLVVIGFIAGFFRLYGTFECFSNIIPKITPTYNYGIFLSFVFFVVLGVIHVFDAISIHLIYHYDWQHLHRLAIGLMLLVIMMAKIMMSDFRTMPLKPLYAMDWLGMILWSIFILSLIFVAQYAYQLEFLHSPYIRMAVGTACITLAINLIRMKKLRHPFIEFAAFKTKRVPQLLIAFLFLGILLASKNVLQNTFTNAVLHLDALNAGRLKWFEFIGALSGAVFSFYALIILKWKHKTVASIGFTSVTSYVAMMYFLISPDTNIEKLYLPLIICNFGHLCIFIALTVFIQATAPFRNYFQILCVLGFIRTGIASPIGDCIYQHGINGLMGKHLSIIGSEVNISLLDSMNRLDTIGVEAMSATLTELYGYTFIFGLIVLMLILILRKPAINKDNLCNLRNLWLEKLSRRTNPAESVD
;
A
#
# COMPACT_ATOMS: atom_id res chain seq x y z
N MET A 1 35.04 -2.33 20.64
CA MET A 1 34.40 -2.51 19.32
C MET A 1 34.07 -1.16 18.73
N ALA A 2 34.63 -0.84 17.57
CA ALA A 2 34.79 0.52 17.02
C ALA A 2 33.53 1.17 16.44
N TRP A 3 32.47 1.30 17.21
CA TRP A 3 31.24 1.99 16.79
C TRP A 3 31.17 3.46 17.19
N GLN A 4 32.19 3.97 17.92
CA GLN A 4 32.08 5.27 18.61
C GLN A 4 32.92 6.40 18.02
N GLN A 5 33.78 6.18 17.02
CA GLN A 5 34.73 7.24 16.61
C GLN A 5 35.00 7.32 15.10
N GLY A 6 34.00 7.08 14.24
CA GLY A 6 34.16 7.29 12.81
C GLY A 6 32.84 7.55 12.08
N PRO A 7 32.87 8.10 10.86
CA PRO A 7 31.65 8.21 10.06
C PRO A 7 31.05 6.81 9.86
N PHE A 8 29.70 6.71 9.97
CA PHE A 8 28.99 5.45 9.81
C PHE A 8 29.40 4.75 8.50
N ARG A 9 29.95 3.53 8.60
CA ARG A 9 30.39 2.73 7.47
C ARG A 9 29.46 1.55 7.24
N PHE A 10 29.00 1.39 6.00
CA PHE A 10 28.20 0.22 5.60
C PHE A 10 29.08 -1.03 5.51
N MET A 11 29.15 -1.82 6.58
CA MET A 11 29.93 -3.08 6.62
C MET A 11 29.40 -4.19 5.72
N THR A 12 28.21 -4.00 5.15
CA THR A 12 27.55 -4.96 4.27
C THR A 12 28.14 -5.02 2.87
N PHE A 13 29.06 -4.13 2.54
CA PHE A 13 29.78 -4.09 1.25
C PHE A 13 31.24 -4.47 1.39
N LYS A 14 31.82 -4.99 0.30
CA LYS A 14 33.25 -5.25 0.21
C LYS A 14 34.06 -3.96 0.32
N GLU A 15 35.31 -4.04 0.75
CA GLU A 15 36.13 -2.87 1.04
C GLU A 15 36.44 -1.99 -0.17
N TRP A 16 36.57 -2.58 -1.35
CA TRP A 16 36.83 -1.83 -2.59
C TRP A 16 35.69 -0.91 -3.04
N VAL A 17 34.45 -1.11 -2.52
CA VAL A 17 33.32 -0.25 -2.85
C VAL A 17 33.40 1.05 -2.07
N PRO A 18 33.45 2.24 -2.71
CA PRO A 18 33.52 3.52 -2.05
C PRO A 18 32.31 3.78 -1.14
N ASP A 19 32.52 4.29 0.08
CA ASP A 19 31.46 4.53 1.07
C ASP A 19 30.34 5.48 0.56
N LYS A 20 30.70 6.42 -0.32
CA LYS A 20 29.74 7.37 -0.92
C LYS A 20 28.72 6.65 -1.83
N ILE A 21 29.12 5.59 -2.51
CA ILE A 21 28.29 4.85 -3.47
C ILE A 21 27.41 3.82 -2.77
N ARG A 22 27.83 3.25 -1.64
CA ARG A 22 27.09 2.19 -0.91
C ARG A 22 25.65 2.57 -0.58
N PHE A 23 25.41 3.82 -0.19
CA PHE A 23 24.06 4.34 0.05
C PHE A 23 23.20 4.32 -1.22
N TRP A 24 23.76 4.79 -2.33
CA TRP A 24 23.04 4.87 -3.60
C TRP A 24 22.74 3.48 -4.20
N ILE A 25 23.59 2.47 -3.94
CA ILE A 25 23.31 1.09 -4.32
C ILE A 25 22.06 0.58 -3.60
N TYR A 26 21.90 0.86 -2.31
CA TYR A 26 20.67 0.48 -1.60
C TYR A 26 19.44 1.25 -2.12
N ILE A 27 19.58 2.51 -2.50
CA ILE A 27 18.49 3.26 -3.14
C ILE A 27 18.11 2.63 -4.49
N LEU A 28 19.09 2.24 -5.30
CA LEU A 28 18.86 1.54 -6.57
C LEU A 28 18.12 0.20 -6.33
N PHE A 29 18.53 -0.57 -5.33
CA PHE A 29 17.84 -1.81 -4.97
C PHE A 29 16.40 -1.55 -4.52
N LEU A 30 16.18 -0.53 -3.71
CA LEU A 30 14.82 -0.10 -3.29
C LEU A 30 13.95 0.23 -4.50
N ILE A 31 14.48 1.04 -5.42
CA ILE A 31 13.80 1.40 -6.66
C ILE A 31 13.43 0.15 -7.46
N ALA A 32 14.39 -0.77 -7.64
CA ALA A 32 14.17 -2.02 -8.35
C ALA A 32 13.06 -2.88 -7.70
N PHE A 33 13.08 -3.05 -6.38
CA PHE A 33 12.03 -3.80 -5.66
C PHE A 33 10.66 -3.10 -5.70
N GLN A 34 10.61 -1.76 -5.75
CA GLN A 34 9.34 -1.03 -5.82
C GLN A 34 8.74 -1.01 -7.23
N PHE A 35 9.54 -1.19 -8.28
CA PHE A 35 9.06 -1.15 -9.66
C PHE A 35 7.87 -2.09 -9.92
N SER A 36 7.86 -3.29 -9.36
CA SER A 36 6.77 -4.26 -9.54
C SER A 36 5.47 -3.94 -8.77
N ASN A 37 5.36 -2.76 -8.14
CA ASN A 37 4.17 -2.40 -7.36
C ASN A 37 2.94 -2.06 -8.21
N GLY A 38 3.13 -1.22 -9.22
CA GLY A 38 2.04 -0.71 -10.06
C GLY A 38 1.74 -1.53 -11.30
N MET A 39 2.61 -2.48 -11.66
CA MET A 39 2.55 -3.18 -12.96
C MET A 39 1.19 -3.80 -13.26
N TYR A 40 0.60 -4.48 -12.30
CA TYR A 40 -0.66 -5.20 -12.50
C TYR A 40 -1.86 -4.26 -12.66
N PHE A 41 -1.88 -3.15 -11.93
CA PHE A 41 -2.96 -2.17 -12.05
C PHE A 41 -2.89 -1.40 -13.37
N THR A 42 -1.70 -1.09 -13.86
CA THR A 42 -1.51 -0.36 -15.12
C THR A 42 -1.72 -1.23 -16.35
N ALA A 43 -1.41 -2.52 -16.27
CA ALA A 43 -1.54 -3.49 -17.36
C ALA A 43 -2.92 -4.17 -17.41
N MET A 44 -3.85 -3.80 -16.53
CA MET A 44 -5.10 -4.52 -16.28
C MET A 44 -5.92 -4.79 -17.55
N SER A 45 -6.17 -3.79 -18.37
CA SER A 45 -6.97 -3.94 -19.59
C SER A 45 -6.31 -4.81 -20.66
N GLN A 46 -4.97 -4.72 -20.80
CA GLN A 46 -4.24 -5.57 -21.76
C GLN A 46 -4.13 -7.02 -21.26
N MET A 47 -3.94 -7.22 -19.96
CA MET A 47 -3.95 -8.57 -19.36
C MET A 47 -5.31 -9.23 -19.53
N GLN A 48 -6.41 -8.49 -19.33
CA GLN A 48 -7.76 -8.98 -19.55
C GLN A 48 -7.95 -9.49 -20.99
N GLY A 49 -7.54 -8.69 -21.98
CA GLY A 49 -7.69 -9.06 -23.38
C GLY A 49 -6.81 -10.24 -23.82
N SER A 50 -5.57 -10.32 -23.29
CA SER A 50 -4.61 -11.35 -23.71
C SER A 50 -4.75 -12.68 -23.00
N LEU A 51 -5.16 -12.68 -21.73
CA LEU A 51 -5.30 -13.90 -20.90
C LEU A 51 -6.74 -14.42 -20.86
N SER A 52 -7.69 -13.74 -21.49
CA SER A 52 -9.13 -14.09 -21.46
C SER A 52 -9.70 -14.21 -20.05
N ILE A 53 -9.19 -13.40 -19.12
CA ILE A 53 -9.62 -13.30 -17.73
C ILE A 53 -10.44 -12.04 -17.50
N THR A 54 -11.17 -11.96 -16.40
CA THR A 54 -11.94 -10.74 -16.07
C THR A 54 -11.04 -9.66 -15.44
N MET A 55 -11.49 -8.40 -15.52
CA MET A 55 -10.80 -7.29 -14.84
C MET A 55 -10.73 -7.51 -13.32
N ASP A 56 -11.74 -8.16 -12.75
CA ASP A 56 -11.78 -8.46 -11.32
C ASP A 56 -10.78 -9.53 -10.91
N ASP A 57 -10.45 -10.48 -11.81
CA ASP A 57 -9.37 -11.45 -11.58
C ASP A 57 -8.02 -10.77 -11.48
N VAL A 58 -7.74 -9.77 -12.34
CA VAL A 58 -6.49 -8.99 -12.27
C VAL A 58 -6.44 -8.13 -11.02
N LYS A 59 -7.56 -7.52 -10.62
CA LYS A 59 -7.66 -6.79 -9.34
C LYS A 59 -7.41 -7.74 -8.15
N MET A 60 -8.00 -8.95 -8.18
CA MET A 60 -7.80 -9.95 -7.13
C MET A 60 -6.32 -10.37 -7.02
N MET A 61 -5.62 -10.56 -8.15
CA MET A 61 -4.18 -10.78 -8.17
C MET A 61 -3.42 -9.62 -7.51
N SER A 62 -3.77 -8.38 -7.84
CA SER A 62 -3.15 -7.19 -7.26
C SER A 62 -3.36 -7.12 -5.74
N HIS A 63 -4.54 -7.45 -5.26
CA HIS A 63 -4.80 -7.61 -3.82
C HIS A 63 -3.97 -8.75 -3.22
N GLY A 64 -3.77 -9.85 -3.93
CA GLY A 64 -2.85 -10.93 -3.54
C GLY A 64 -1.44 -10.40 -3.26
N VAL A 65 -0.89 -9.57 -4.15
CA VAL A 65 0.43 -8.92 -3.97
C VAL A 65 0.45 -8.06 -2.68
N LEU A 66 -0.58 -7.25 -2.45
CA LEU A 66 -0.65 -6.38 -1.28
C LEU A 66 -0.78 -7.17 0.04
N ILE A 67 -1.53 -8.27 0.04
CA ILE A 67 -1.65 -9.14 1.23
C ILE A 67 -0.34 -9.90 1.47
N GLY A 68 0.30 -10.44 0.43
CA GLY A 68 1.60 -11.09 0.54
C GLY A 68 2.66 -10.16 1.15
N LEU A 69 2.70 -8.91 0.69
CA LEU A 69 3.53 -7.86 1.28
C LEU A 69 3.20 -7.68 2.78
N THR A 70 1.93 -7.57 3.12
CA THR A 70 1.49 -7.31 4.50
C THR A 70 1.88 -8.45 5.45
N MET A 71 1.79 -9.71 4.98
CA MET A 71 2.14 -10.90 5.78
C MET A 71 3.63 -10.99 6.13
N TYR A 72 4.50 -10.30 5.44
CA TYR A 72 5.92 -10.30 5.77
C TYR A 72 6.24 -9.53 7.07
N PHE A 73 5.46 -8.50 7.44
CA PHE A 73 5.80 -7.63 8.58
C PHE A 73 6.07 -8.37 9.90
N PRO A 74 5.21 -9.29 10.41
CA PRO A 74 5.46 -9.95 11.69
C PRO A 74 6.72 -10.82 11.73
N ILE A 75 7.15 -11.32 10.56
CA ILE A 75 8.29 -12.24 10.45
C ILE A 75 9.59 -11.54 10.01
N ALA A 76 9.51 -10.26 9.62
CA ALA A 76 10.60 -9.51 8.99
C ALA A 76 11.95 -9.62 9.72
N PHE A 77 11.96 -9.41 11.04
CA PHE A 77 13.22 -9.50 11.83
C PHE A 77 13.80 -10.90 11.93
N ARG A 78 12.96 -11.93 11.95
CA ARG A 78 13.45 -13.32 12.01
C ARG A 78 14.04 -13.73 10.66
N MET A 79 13.38 -13.38 9.57
CA MET A 79 13.90 -13.59 8.22
C MET A 79 15.24 -12.87 8.02
N LYS A 80 15.30 -11.57 8.37
CA LYS A 80 16.52 -10.77 8.30
C LYS A 80 17.69 -11.38 9.11
N SER A 81 17.41 -11.95 10.27
CA SER A 81 18.46 -12.53 11.13
C SER A 81 18.97 -13.90 10.67
N ARG A 82 18.24 -14.58 9.78
CA ARG A 82 18.58 -15.97 9.39
C ARG A 82 19.77 -16.05 8.46
N PHE A 83 19.85 -15.17 7.46
CA PHE A 83 20.88 -15.17 6.45
C PHE A 83 21.70 -13.87 6.47
N PRO A 84 22.92 -13.85 5.88
CA PRO A 84 23.66 -12.63 5.61
C PRO A 84 22.83 -11.66 4.74
N ASN A 85 23.07 -10.35 4.86
CA ASN A 85 22.33 -9.32 4.11
C ASN A 85 22.40 -9.55 2.59
N LYS A 86 23.55 -9.94 2.06
CA LYS A 86 23.74 -10.31 0.65
C LYS A 86 22.80 -11.44 0.24
N THR A 87 22.76 -12.52 1.03
CA THR A 87 21.92 -13.69 0.74
C THR A 87 20.44 -13.33 0.82
N ASN A 88 20.01 -12.50 1.79
CA ASN A 88 18.64 -12.02 1.91
C ASN A 88 18.20 -11.28 0.64
N ILE A 89 19.02 -10.36 0.12
CA ILE A 89 18.72 -9.60 -1.10
C ILE A 89 18.66 -10.53 -2.32
N ILE A 90 19.59 -11.49 -2.44
CA ILE A 90 19.59 -12.44 -3.56
C ILE A 90 18.34 -13.32 -3.52
N ILE A 91 17.96 -13.86 -2.35
CA ILE A 91 16.74 -14.68 -2.21
C ILE A 91 15.51 -13.86 -2.59
N ALA A 92 15.38 -12.62 -2.08
CA ALA A 92 14.27 -11.75 -2.38
C ALA A 92 14.17 -11.43 -3.88
N ALA A 93 15.28 -11.05 -4.51
CA ALA A 93 15.33 -10.72 -5.93
C ALA A 93 15.08 -11.96 -6.81
N SER A 94 15.64 -13.12 -6.46
CA SER A 94 15.41 -14.37 -7.20
C SER A 94 13.95 -14.82 -7.11
N GLY A 95 13.34 -14.75 -5.92
CA GLY A 95 11.93 -15.09 -5.76
C GLY A 95 11.01 -14.18 -6.58
N LEU A 96 11.26 -12.87 -6.55
CA LEU A 96 10.49 -11.91 -7.33
C LEU A 96 10.71 -12.08 -8.85
N MET A 97 11.94 -12.38 -9.27
CA MET A 97 12.27 -12.70 -10.66
C MET A 97 11.51 -13.93 -11.16
N ILE A 98 11.46 -15.01 -10.39
CA ILE A 98 10.73 -16.25 -10.73
C ILE A 98 9.23 -15.95 -10.86
N CYS A 99 8.64 -15.18 -9.93
CA CYS A 99 7.23 -14.79 -10.04
C CYS A 99 6.95 -14.02 -11.34
N ASN A 100 7.81 -13.06 -11.71
CA ASN A 100 7.64 -12.30 -12.95
C ASN A 100 7.87 -13.14 -14.22
N LEU A 101 8.66 -14.22 -14.14
CA LEU A 101 8.83 -15.16 -15.24
C LEU A 101 7.57 -16.01 -15.48
N ILE A 102 6.89 -16.39 -14.39
CA ILE A 102 5.75 -17.32 -14.44
C ILE A 102 4.44 -16.60 -14.82
N VAL A 103 4.19 -15.39 -14.31
CA VAL A 103 2.92 -14.66 -14.50
C VAL A 103 2.47 -14.55 -15.96
N PRO A 104 3.33 -14.22 -16.96
CA PRO A 104 2.89 -14.10 -18.35
C PRO A 104 2.42 -15.41 -19.02
N HIS A 105 2.62 -16.55 -18.35
CA HIS A 105 2.30 -17.89 -18.89
C HIS A 105 1.15 -18.58 -18.17
N ILE A 106 0.42 -17.85 -17.30
CA ILE A 106 -0.68 -18.42 -16.51
C ILE A 106 -1.99 -17.70 -16.83
N ASP A 107 -3.00 -18.49 -17.18
CA ASP A 107 -4.36 -18.03 -17.48
C ASP A 107 -5.35 -18.36 -16.36
N ILE A 108 -4.92 -19.10 -15.32
CA ILE A 108 -5.77 -19.52 -14.21
C ILE A 108 -5.79 -18.44 -13.13
N PRO A 109 -6.94 -17.77 -12.87
CA PRO A 109 -7.04 -16.66 -11.92
C PRO A 109 -6.55 -17.00 -10.51
N PHE A 110 -6.89 -18.19 -10.01
CA PHE A 110 -6.44 -18.64 -8.68
C PHE A 110 -4.91 -18.71 -8.57
N LEU A 111 -4.23 -19.24 -9.57
CA LEU A 111 -2.76 -19.30 -9.58
C LEU A 111 -2.12 -17.92 -9.66
N LEU A 112 -2.73 -17.01 -10.41
CA LEU A 112 -2.29 -15.62 -10.48
C LEU A 112 -2.33 -14.94 -9.09
N VAL A 113 -3.39 -15.18 -8.30
CA VAL A 113 -3.50 -14.67 -6.92
C VAL A 113 -2.41 -15.26 -6.02
N VAL A 114 -2.15 -16.57 -6.11
CA VAL A 114 -1.11 -17.24 -5.31
C VAL A 114 0.28 -16.70 -5.67
N ILE A 115 0.59 -16.56 -6.96
CA ILE A 115 1.87 -16.02 -7.41
C ILE A 115 2.00 -14.55 -7.04
N GLY A 116 0.92 -13.77 -7.17
CA GLY A 116 0.86 -12.40 -6.69
C GLY A 116 1.19 -12.29 -5.20
N PHE A 117 0.59 -13.16 -4.37
CA PHE A 117 0.90 -13.23 -2.94
C PHE A 117 2.39 -13.50 -2.68
N ILE A 118 2.98 -14.47 -3.37
CA ILE A 118 4.41 -14.81 -3.24
C ILE A 118 5.27 -13.64 -3.71
N ALA A 119 4.93 -12.98 -4.82
CA ALA A 119 5.64 -11.82 -5.33
C ALA A 119 5.61 -10.65 -4.32
N GLY A 120 4.45 -10.36 -3.72
CA GLY A 120 4.32 -9.35 -2.67
C GLY A 120 5.18 -9.63 -1.44
N PHE A 121 5.23 -10.88 -1.02
CA PHE A 121 6.09 -11.34 0.08
C PHE A 121 7.58 -11.08 -0.21
N PHE A 122 8.09 -11.52 -1.35
CA PHE A 122 9.49 -11.30 -1.72
C PHE A 122 9.81 -9.83 -1.97
N ARG A 123 8.87 -9.07 -2.48
CA ARG A 123 9.02 -7.63 -2.66
C ARG A 123 9.26 -6.91 -1.33
N LEU A 124 8.44 -7.16 -0.29
CA LEU A 124 8.68 -6.54 1.02
C LEU A 124 9.93 -7.10 1.68
N TYR A 125 10.27 -8.37 1.46
CA TYR A 125 11.51 -8.96 1.95
C TYR A 125 12.73 -8.16 1.49
N GLY A 126 12.87 -7.93 0.19
CA GLY A 126 13.97 -7.12 -0.37
C GLY A 126 13.93 -5.66 0.07
N THR A 127 12.75 -5.05 0.05
CA THR A 127 12.53 -3.67 0.49
C THR A 127 12.90 -3.47 1.95
N PHE A 128 12.47 -4.37 2.85
CA PHE A 128 12.78 -4.31 4.28
C PHE A 128 14.28 -4.49 4.55
N GLU A 129 14.94 -5.40 3.81
CA GLU A 129 16.38 -5.59 3.92
C GLU A 129 17.13 -4.31 3.57
N CYS A 130 16.77 -3.65 2.47
CA CYS A 130 17.37 -2.38 2.07
C CYS A 130 17.11 -1.26 3.09
N PHE A 131 15.84 -1.03 3.47
CA PHE A 131 15.47 0.02 4.43
C PHE A 131 16.17 -0.14 5.77
N SER A 132 16.19 -1.35 6.31
CA SER A 132 16.80 -1.61 7.62
C SER A 132 18.31 -1.35 7.67
N ASN A 133 18.99 -1.45 6.53
CA ASN A 133 20.41 -1.13 6.43
C ASN A 133 20.67 0.38 6.22
N ILE A 134 19.71 1.11 5.66
CA ILE A 134 19.84 2.56 5.40
C ILE A 134 19.51 3.41 6.64
N ILE A 135 18.68 2.90 7.57
CA ILE A 135 18.23 3.64 8.78
C ILE A 135 19.35 4.45 9.44
N PRO A 136 20.52 3.86 9.79
CA PRO A 136 21.55 4.61 10.52
C PRO A 136 22.15 5.78 9.73
N LYS A 137 22.05 5.76 8.40
CA LYS A 137 22.53 6.84 7.53
C LYS A 137 21.50 7.97 7.40
N ILE A 138 20.22 7.63 7.27
CA ILE A 138 19.13 8.61 7.14
C ILE A 138 18.88 9.30 8.48
N THR A 139 18.89 8.53 9.56
CA THR A 139 18.62 9.06 10.91
C THR A 139 19.64 8.54 11.91
N PRO A 140 20.80 9.20 12.04
CA PRO A 140 21.81 8.84 13.04
C PRO A 140 21.27 8.91 14.48
N THR A 141 20.26 9.76 14.72
CA THR A 141 19.58 9.93 16.02
C THR A 141 18.45 8.92 16.24
N TYR A 142 18.22 7.98 15.31
CA TYR A 142 17.12 7.02 15.34
C TYR A 142 15.72 7.68 15.48
N ASN A 143 15.56 8.87 14.90
CA ASN A 143 14.25 9.51 14.82
C ASN A 143 13.39 8.85 13.73
N TYR A 144 12.50 7.98 14.17
CA TYR A 144 11.62 7.22 13.25
C TYR A 144 10.67 8.11 12.44
N GLY A 145 10.37 9.33 12.88
CA GLY A 145 9.59 10.27 12.08
C GLY A 145 10.27 10.63 10.77
N ILE A 146 11.60 10.89 10.80
CA ILE A 146 12.39 11.14 9.60
C ILE A 146 12.39 9.92 8.69
N PHE A 147 12.67 8.75 9.28
CA PHE A 147 12.75 7.50 8.54
C PHE A 147 11.42 7.12 7.89
N LEU A 148 10.30 7.19 8.61
CA LEU A 148 8.99 6.83 8.08
C LEU A 148 8.51 7.81 7.00
N SER A 149 8.82 9.11 7.11
CA SER A 149 8.53 10.06 6.03
C SER A 149 9.24 9.68 4.73
N PHE A 150 10.51 9.28 4.82
CA PHE A 150 11.27 8.79 3.68
C PHE A 150 10.72 7.46 3.13
N VAL A 151 10.46 6.49 4.02
CA VAL A 151 9.92 5.17 3.64
C VAL A 151 8.59 5.31 2.89
N PHE A 152 7.65 6.09 3.44
CA PHE A 152 6.35 6.23 2.80
C PHE A 152 6.39 7.05 1.52
N PHE A 153 7.31 8.02 1.41
CA PHE A 153 7.56 8.66 0.13
C PHE A 153 8.02 7.65 -0.93
N VAL A 154 8.99 6.79 -0.60
CA VAL A 154 9.47 5.78 -1.55
C VAL A 154 8.40 4.72 -1.86
N VAL A 155 7.64 4.27 -0.87
CA VAL A 155 6.65 3.19 -1.04
C VAL A 155 5.36 3.67 -1.70
N LEU A 156 4.89 4.88 -1.38
CA LEU A 156 3.59 5.40 -1.84
C LEU A 156 3.73 6.53 -2.88
N GLY A 157 4.85 7.26 -2.86
CA GLY A 157 5.08 8.36 -3.80
C GLY A 157 5.71 7.87 -5.09
N VAL A 158 6.82 7.13 -5.00
CA VAL A 158 7.57 6.69 -6.19
C VAL A 158 6.78 5.70 -7.06
N ILE A 159 5.74 5.04 -6.51
CA ILE A 159 4.85 4.18 -7.29
C ILE A 159 4.22 4.92 -8.47
N HIS A 160 3.85 6.19 -8.32
CA HIS A 160 3.24 6.97 -9.40
C HIS A 160 4.19 7.20 -10.57
N VAL A 161 5.50 7.32 -10.30
CA VAL A 161 6.53 7.38 -11.34
C VAL A 161 6.59 6.05 -12.11
N PHE A 162 6.52 4.93 -11.39
CA PHE A 162 6.51 3.61 -12.03
C PHE A 162 5.22 3.35 -12.80
N ASP A 163 4.08 3.81 -12.29
CA ASP A 163 2.81 3.75 -13.03
C ASP A 163 2.91 4.53 -14.35
N ALA A 164 3.46 5.76 -14.33
CA ALA A 164 3.65 6.56 -15.54
C ALA A 164 4.59 5.88 -16.55
N ILE A 165 5.72 5.33 -16.09
CA ILE A 165 6.67 4.57 -16.91
C ILE A 165 5.99 3.31 -17.48
N SER A 166 5.24 2.59 -16.66
CA SER A 166 4.53 1.37 -17.07
C SER A 166 3.49 1.67 -18.14
N ILE A 167 2.70 2.72 -17.99
CA ILE A 167 1.71 3.14 -18.98
C ILE A 167 2.39 3.47 -20.33
N HIS A 168 3.51 4.20 -20.30
CA HIS A 168 4.26 4.51 -21.50
C HIS A 168 4.83 3.28 -22.19
N LEU A 169 5.34 2.32 -21.42
CA LEU A 169 5.84 1.05 -21.95
C LEU A 169 4.72 0.20 -22.56
N ILE A 170 3.57 0.11 -21.87
CA ILE A 170 2.40 -0.64 -22.34
C ILE A 170 1.84 -0.04 -23.65
N TYR A 171 1.87 1.28 -23.78
CA TYR A 171 1.38 1.95 -24.98
C TYR A 171 2.22 1.64 -26.23
N HIS A 172 3.54 1.54 -26.08
CA HIS A 172 4.48 1.28 -27.18
C HIS A 172 4.80 -0.21 -27.39
N TYR A 173 4.62 -1.02 -26.33
CA TYR A 173 4.96 -2.44 -26.30
C TYR A 173 3.84 -3.21 -25.61
N ASP A 174 3.95 -4.56 -25.59
CA ASP A 174 3.01 -5.39 -24.85
C ASP A 174 3.25 -5.34 -23.35
N TRP A 175 2.21 -5.61 -22.55
CA TRP A 175 2.28 -5.68 -21.10
C TRP A 175 3.32 -6.70 -20.58
N GLN A 176 3.62 -7.75 -21.35
CA GLN A 176 4.67 -8.72 -21.01
C GLN A 176 6.06 -8.09 -20.91
N HIS A 177 6.32 -6.98 -21.63
CA HIS A 177 7.60 -6.26 -21.55
C HIS A 177 7.86 -5.65 -20.16
N LEU A 178 6.80 -5.33 -19.40
CA LEU A 178 6.95 -4.91 -18.00
C LEU A 178 7.58 -6.02 -17.15
N HIS A 179 7.12 -7.25 -17.31
CA HIS A 179 7.69 -8.41 -16.61
C HIS A 179 9.13 -8.66 -17.02
N ARG A 180 9.46 -8.53 -18.31
CA ARG A 180 10.85 -8.64 -18.80
C ARG A 180 11.74 -7.57 -18.22
N LEU A 181 11.27 -6.31 -18.11
CA LEU A 181 11.99 -5.23 -17.46
C LEU A 181 12.20 -5.51 -15.98
N ALA A 182 11.17 -5.98 -15.26
CA ALA A 182 11.29 -6.37 -13.86
C ALA A 182 12.31 -7.49 -13.65
N ILE A 183 12.34 -8.50 -14.52
CA ILE A 183 13.33 -9.58 -14.51
C ILE A 183 14.74 -8.99 -14.71
N GLY A 184 14.93 -8.08 -15.68
CA GLY A 184 16.19 -7.41 -15.93
C GLY A 184 16.69 -6.62 -14.72
N LEU A 185 15.79 -5.87 -14.05
CA LEU A 185 16.12 -5.15 -12.81
C LEU A 185 16.50 -6.11 -11.67
N MET A 186 15.79 -7.22 -11.50
CA MET A 186 16.13 -8.21 -10.47
C MET A 186 17.46 -8.91 -10.76
N LEU A 187 17.77 -9.22 -12.02
CA LEU A 187 19.10 -9.74 -12.42
C LEU A 187 20.21 -8.74 -12.10
N LEU A 188 19.99 -7.46 -12.38
CA LEU A 188 20.94 -6.39 -12.03
C LEU A 188 21.18 -6.34 -10.52
N VAL A 189 20.12 -6.41 -9.71
CA VAL A 189 20.22 -6.46 -8.23
C VAL A 189 21.03 -7.67 -7.79
N ILE A 190 20.76 -8.86 -8.34
CA ILE A 190 21.51 -10.11 -8.02
C ILE A 190 22.99 -9.99 -8.40
N MET A 191 23.29 -9.48 -9.58
CA MET A 191 24.67 -9.28 -10.04
C MET A 191 25.41 -8.30 -9.12
N MET A 192 24.83 -7.13 -8.87
CA MET A 192 25.43 -6.12 -7.99
C MET A 192 25.62 -6.67 -6.56
N ALA A 193 24.63 -7.40 -6.02
CA ALA A 193 24.74 -8.00 -4.70
C ALA A 193 25.89 -9.05 -4.64
N LYS A 194 26.04 -9.91 -5.65
CA LYS A 194 27.13 -10.89 -5.71
C LYS A 194 28.50 -10.24 -5.81
N ILE A 195 28.64 -9.20 -6.61
CA ILE A 195 29.93 -8.54 -6.88
C ILE A 195 30.33 -7.61 -5.73
N MET A 196 29.42 -6.77 -5.25
CA MET A 196 29.73 -5.64 -4.38
C MET A 196 29.46 -5.90 -2.89
N MET A 197 28.56 -6.85 -2.54
CA MET A 197 28.21 -7.10 -1.14
C MET A 197 29.09 -8.18 -0.50
N SER A 198 29.35 -7.99 0.81
CA SER A 198 30.04 -8.97 1.66
C SER A 198 29.02 -9.86 2.39
N ASP A 199 29.47 -11.03 2.85
CA ASP A 199 28.65 -11.97 3.63
C ASP A 199 28.55 -11.54 5.11
N PHE A 200 28.21 -10.27 5.35
CA PHE A 200 28.07 -9.68 6.68
C PHE A 200 26.67 -9.87 7.26
N ARG A 201 26.58 -10.20 8.55
CA ARG A 201 25.32 -10.31 9.29
C ARG A 201 25.16 -9.13 10.23
N THR A 202 24.04 -8.41 10.10
CA THR A 202 23.72 -7.27 10.97
C THR A 202 23.07 -7.69 12.29
N MET A 203 22.50 -8.89 12.37
CA MET A 203 21.75 -9.37 13.55
C MET A 203 22.19 -10.78 13.96
N PRO A 204 22.11 -11.12 15.26
CA PRO A 204 22.34 -12.48 15.74
C PRO A 204 21.28 -13.45 15.18
N LEU A 205 21.67 -14.72 15.01
CA LEU A 205 20.79 -15.78 14.52
C LEU A 205 19.56 -15.96 15.42
N LYS A 206 18.38 -16.00 14.79
CA LYS A 206 17.13 -16.35 15.45
C LYS A 206 16.50 -17.56 14.77
N PRO A 207 15.90 -18.49 15.53
CA PRO A 207 15.29 -19.68 14.97
C PRO A 207 13.99 -19.35 14.21
N LEU A 208 13.79 -20.02 13.07
CA LEU A 208 12.57 -19.90 12.26
C LEU A 208 11.44 -20.82 12.73
N TYR A 209 11.77 -21.91 13.47
CA TYR A 209 10.77 -22.88 13.96
C TYR A 209 9.76 -22.31 14.96
N ALA A 210 10.11 -21.19 15.62
CA ALA A 210 9.21 -20.51 16.56
C ALA A 210 8.23 -19.54 15.89
N MET A 211 8.07 -19.59 14.54
CA MET A 211 7.12 -18.78 13.80
C MET A 211 5.84 -19.54 13.54
N ASP A 212 4.72 -18.85 13.65
CA ASP A 212 3.40 -19.40 13.36
C ASP A 212 3.08 -19.28 11.87
N TRP A 213 3.70 -20.17 11.06
CA TRP A 213 3.47 -20.23 9.60
C TRP A 213 2.01 -20.56 9.26
N LEU A 214 1.40 -21.46 10.04
CA LEU A 214 0.01 -21.82 9.84
C LEU A 214 -0.93 -20.63 10.10
N GLY A 215 -0.64 -19.84 11.15
CA GLY A 215 -1.37 -18.60 11.42
C GLY A 215 -1.23 -17.60 10.27
N MET A 216 -0.05 -17.46 9.67
CA MET A 216 0.15 -16.61 8.49
C MET A 216 -0.75 -17.04 7.32
N ILE A 217 -0.77 -18.34 7.00
CA ILE A 217 -1.60 -18.88 5.91
C ILE A 217 -3.09 -18.68 6.22
N LEU A 218 -3.55 -18.97 7.43
CA LEU A 218 -4.95 -18.81 7.83
C LEU A 218 -5.41 -17.34 7.78
N TRP A 219 -4.56 -16.39 8.21
CA TRP A 219 -4.86 -14.96 8.07
C TRP A 219 -4.90 -14.53 6.62
N SER A 220 -4.01 -15.06 5.77
CA SER A 220 -4.01 -14.79 4.33
C SER A 220 -5.30 -15.27 3.67
N ILE A 221 -5.72 -16.51 3.95
CA ILE A 221 -6.97 -17.07 3.42
C ILE A 221 -8.18 -16.25 3.91
N PHE A 222 -8.21 -15.88 5.19
CA PHE A 222 -9.27 -15.04 5.74
C PHE A 222 -9.43 -13.73 4.96
N ILE A 223 -8.34 -12.97 4.81
CA ILE A 223 -8.39 -11.65 4.15
C ILE A 223 -8.69 -11.80 2.65
N LEU A 224 -8.06 -12.77 1.96
CA LEU A 224 -8.33 -13.01 0.53
C LEU A 224 -9.78 -13.46 0.30
N SER A 225 -10.38 -14.23 1.20
CA SER A 225 -11.79 -14.59 1.13
C SER A 225 -12.70 -13.36 1.29
N LEU A 226 -12.37 -12.43 2.20
CA LEU A 226 -13.12 -11.17 2.33
C LEU A 226 -13.01 -10.30 1.08
N ILE A 227 -11.80 -10.20 0.50
CA ILE A 227 -11.59 -9.46 -0.74
C ILE A 227 -12.38 -10.10 -1.89
N PHE A 228 -12.37 -11.43 -1.99
CA PHE A 228 -13.13 -12.16 -2.99
C PHE A 228 -14.64 -11.84 -2.88
N VAL A 229 -15.18 -11.88 -1.68
CA VAL A 229 -16.59 -11.51 -1.45
C VAL A 229 -16.86 -10.08 -1.90
N ALA A 230 -16.02 -9.11 -1.51
CA ALA A 230 -16.21 -7.70 -1.88
C ALA A 230 -16.07 -7.46 -3.40
N GLN A 231 -15.11 -8.13 -4.06
CA GLN A 231 -14.80 -7.93 -5.47
C GLN A 231 -15.84 -8.56 -6.40
N TYR A 232 -16.28 -9.79 -6.09
CA TYR A 232 -17.19 -10.56 -6.95
C TYR A 232 -18.65 -10.51 -6.49
N ALA A 233 -18.98 -9.81 -5.38
CA ALA A 233 -20.33 -9.77 -4.83
C ALA A 233 -21.38 -9.36 -5.86
N TYR A 234 -21.10 -8.33 -6.65
CA TYR A 234 -22.03 -7.84 -7.66
C TYR A 234 -22.22 -8.81 -8.84
N GLN A 235 -21.12 -9.33 -9.38
CA GLN A 235 -21.16 -10.23 -10.56
C GLN A 235 -21.82 -11.57 -10.25
N LEU A 236 -21.67 -12.05 -9.01
CA LEU A 236 -22.17 -13.34 -8.55
C LEU A 236 -23.47 -13.23 -7.75
N GLU A 237 -24.21 -12.13 -7.87
CA GLU A 237 -25.51 -11.92 -7.21
C GLU A 237 -25.48 -12.12 -5.67
N PHE A 238 -24.43 -11.64 -5.02
CA PHE A 238 -24.24 -11.71 -3.57
C PHE A 238 -24.41 -13.14 -3.01
N LEU A 239 -25.21 -13.32 -1.95
CA LEU A 239 -25.37 -14.60 -1.26
C LEU A 239 -26.16 -15.66 -2.05
N HIS A 240 -26.70 -15.35 -3.22
CA HIS A 240 -27.37 -16.33 -4.07
C HIS A 240 -26.36 -17.31 -4.71
N SER A 241 -25.13 -16.84 -4.97
CA SER A 241 -24.07 -17.70 -5.52
C SER A 241 -23.49 -18.68 -4.47
N PRO A 242 -23.27 -19.95 -4.86
CA PRO A 242 -22.59 -20.91 -3.99
C PRO A 242 -21.12 -20.50 -3.72
N TYR A 243 -20.45 -19.85 -4.66
CA TYR A 243 -19.07 -19.41 -4.52
C TYR A 243 -18.91 -18.33 -3.43
N ILE A 244 -19.81 -17.35 -3.38
CA ILE A 244 -19.82 -16.31 -2.35
C ILE A 244 -20.12 -16.94 -0.98
N ARG A 245 -21.09 -17.85 -0.90
CA ARG A 245 -21.39 -18.54 0.37
C ARG A 245 -20.21 -19.36 0.87
N MET A 246 -19.51 -20.07 -0.01
CA MET A 246 -18.28 -20.80 0.35
C MET A 246 -17.18 -19.84 0.82
N ALA A 247 -16.98 -18.70 0.16
CA ALA A 247 -15.98 -17.72 0.55
C ALA A 247 -16.30 -17.11 1.92
N VAL A 248 -17.57 -16.76 2.20
CA VAL A 248 -18.01 -16.29 3.52
C VAL A 248 -17.80 -17.36 4.58
N GLY A 249 -18.19 -18.61 4.30
CA GLY A 249 -17.96 -19.75 5.19
C GLY A 249 -16.48 -19.96 5.51
N THR A 250 -15.63 -19.91 4.49
CA THR A 250 -14.16 -20.00 4.64
C THR A 250 -13.61 -18.85 5.48
N ALA A 251 -14.07 -17.63 5.26
CA ALA A 251 -13.69 -16.47 6.06
C ALA A 251 -14.08 -16.64 7.52
N CYS A 252 -15.31 -17.07 7.82
CA CYS A 252 -15.78 -17.31 9.19
C CYS A 252 -14.99 -18.42 9.89
N ILE A 253 -14.75 -19.54 9.22
CA ILE A 253 -14.00 -20.68 9.77
C ILE A 253 -12.55 -20.29 10.06
N THR A 254 -11.87 -19.67 9.10
CA THR A 254 -10.47 -19.28 9.26
C THR A 254 -10.31 -18.20 10.32
N LEU A 255 -11.25 -17.24 10.44
CA LEU A 255 -11.27 -16.27 11.53
C LEU A 255 -11.43 -16.95 12.90
N ALA A 256 -12.39 -17.87 13.03
CA ALA A 256 -12.62 -18.61 14.28
C ALA A 256 -11.36 -19.39 14.71
N ILE A 257 -10.73 -20.10 13.78
CA ILE A 257 -9.48 -20.82 14.04
C ILE A 257 -8.37 -19.85 14.47
N ASN A 258 -8.19 -18.71 13.77
CA ASN A 258 -7.20 -17.70 14.14
C ASN A 258 -7.44 -17.13 15.54
N LEU A 259 -8.69 -16.82 15.92
CA LEU A 259 -9.03 -16.32 17.25
C LEU A 259 -8.73 -17.35 18.35
N ILE A 260 -9.00 -18.63 18.10
CA ILE A 260 -8.65 -19.72 19.02
C ILE A 260 -7.14 -19.83 19.16
N ARG A 261 -6.39 -19.77 18.05
CA ARG A 261 -4.92 -19.82 18.04
C ARG A 261 -4.30 -18.64 18.79
N MET A 262 -4.83 -17.42 18.59
CA MET A 262 -4.40 -16.22 19.33
C MET A 262 -4.53 -16.37 20.85
N LYS A 263 -5.50 -17.17 21.34
CA LYS A 263 -5.69 -17.42 22.77
C LYS A 263 -4.80 -18.55 23.29
N LYS A 264 -4.58 -19.62 22.49
CA LYS A 264 -3.91 -20.84 22.94
C LYS A 264 -2.40 -20.84 22.73
N LEU A 265 -1.90 -20.18 21.66
CA LEU A 265 -0.48 -20.22 21.32
C LEU A 265 0.33 -19.19 22.11
N ARG A 266 1.54 -19.59 22.54
CA ARG A 266 2.49 -18.69 23.21
C ARG A 266 3.01 -17.58 22.29
N HIS A 267 3.15 -17.88 20.99
CA HIS A 267 3.64 -16.94 19.96
C HIS A 267 2.76 -17.05 18.71
N PRO A 268 1.52 -16.53 18.76
CA PRO A 268 0.65 -16.51 17.58
C PRO A 268 1.20 -15.52 16.53
N PHE A 269 0.76 -15.64 15.29
CA PHE A 269 1.17 -14.75 14.21
C PHE A 269 0.83 -13.28 14.53
N ILE A 270 -0.36 -13.02 15.07
CA ILE A 270 -0.77 -11.71 15.61
C ILE A 270 -1.17 -11.93 17.07
N GLU A 271 -0.58 -11.16 17.98
CA GLU A 271 -0.90 -11.21 19.41
C GLU A 271 -2.10 -10.31 19.76
N PHE A 272 -2.96 -10.73 20.69
CA PHE A 272 -4.04 -9.87 21.20
C PHE A 272 -3.54 -8.55 21.78
N ALA A 273 -2.31 -8.51 22.28
CA ALA A 273 -1.68 -7.31 22.79
C ALA A 273 -1.56 -6.21 21.75
N ALA A 274 -1.47 -6.55 20.46
CA ALA A 274 -1.46 -5.58 19.37
C ALA A 274 -2.75 -4.74 19.33
N PHE A 275 -3.91 -5.37 19.53
CA PHE A 275 -5.21 -4.69 19.53
C PHE A 275 -5.50 -3.96 20.86
N LYS A 276 -4.96 -4.44 21.99
CA LYS A 276 -5.16 -3.82 23.30
C LYS A 276 -4.33 -2.57 23.53
N THR A 277 -3.36 -2.27 22.67
CA THR A 277 -2.56 -1.07 22.78
C THR A 277 -3.45 0.18 22.68
N LYS A 278 -3.36 1.06 23.68
CA LYS A 278 -4.20 2.28 23.75
C LYS A 278 -4.19 3.03 22.41
N ARG A 279 -5.38 3.35 21.90
CA ARG A 279 -5.63 4.15 20.69
C ARG A 279 -5.30 3.48 19.35
N VAL A 280 -4.67 2.32 19.31
CA VAL A 280 -4.50 1.58 18.05
C VAL A 280 -5.85 1.31 17.38
N PRO A 281 -6.92 0.87 18.04
CA PRO A 281 -8.22 0.70 17.41
C PRO A 281 -8.75 1.98 16.74
N GLN A 282 -8.60 3.14 17.39
CA GLN A 282 -9.03 4.42 16.81
C GLN A 282 -8.27 4.77 15.52
N LEU A 283 -6.96 4.46 15.50
CA LEU A 283 -6.12 4.67 14.32
C LEU A 283 -6.50 3.72 13.18
N LEU A 284 -6.80 2.46 13.51
CA LEU A 284 -7.25 1.47 12.54
C LEU A 284 -8.58 1.89 11.89
N ILE A 285 -9.51 2.46 12.67
CA ILE A 285 -10.76 3.05 12.16
C ILE A 285 -10.47 4.25 11.25
N ALA A 286 -9.52 5.11 11.61
CA ALA A 286 -9.12 6.23 10.75
C ALA A 286 -8.54 5.75 9.41
N PHE A 287 -7.77 4.65 9.40
CA PHE A 287 -7.28 4.03 8.17
C PHE A 287 -8.40 3.36 7.35
N LEU A 288 -9.41 2.79 8.01
CA LEU A 288 -10.60 2.27 7.33
C LEU A 288 -11.31 3.39 6.56
N PHE A 289 -11.60 4.51 7.21
CA PHE A 289 -12.24 5.64 6.57
C PHE A 289 -11.40 6.24 5.45
N LEU A 290 -10.09 6.35 5.67
CA LEU A 290 -9.16 6.79 4.62
C LEU A 290 -9.22 5.87 3.39
N GLY A 291 -9.21 4.55 3.59
CA GLY A 291 -9.26 3.59 2.49
C GLY A 291 -10.54 3.69 1.68
N ILE A 292 -11.70 3.87 2.34
CA ILE A 292 -12.99 4.09 1.67
C ILE A 292 -12.98 5.41 0.88
N LEU A 293 -12.46 6.50 1.46
CA LEU A 293 -12.35 7.78 0.74
C LEU A 293 -11.43 7.69 -0.48
N LEU A 294 -10.30 6.98 -0.35
CA LEU A 294 -9.37 6.80 -1.47
C LEU A 294 -9.89 5.86 -2.56
N ALA A 295 -10.80 4.96 -2.23
CA ALA A 295 -11.46 4.10 -3.22
C ALA A 295 -12.28 4.93 -4.23
N SER A 296 -12.77 6.12 -3.86
CA SER A 296 -13.40 7.06 -4.80
C SER A 296 -12.45 7.48 -5.93
N LYS A 297 -11.17 7.66 -5.62
CA LYS A 297 -10.14 7.92 -6.64
C LYS A 297 -9.95 6.71 -7.55
N ASN A 298 -9.90 5.52 -7.00
CA ASN A 298 -9.66 4.30 -7.78
C ASN A 298 -10.83 3.93 -8.69
N VAL A 299 -12.07 4.15 -8.26
CA VAL A 299 -13.27 3.76 -9.00
C VAL A 299 -13.86 4.95 -9.75
N LEU A 300 -14.31 5.99 -9.04
CA LEU A 300 -15.03 7.10 -9.66
C LEU A 300 -14.17 7.91 -10.63
N GLN A 301 -12.93 8.26 -10.21
CA GLN A 301 -12.02 9.00 -11.08
C GLN A 301 -11.62 8.19 -12.32
N ASN A 302 -11.31 6.89 -12.18
CA ASN A 302 -10.98 6.06 -13.32
C ASN A 302 -12.17 5.89 -14.27
N THR A 303 -13.39 5.75 -13.73
CA THR A 303 -14.60 5.73 -14.55
C THR A 303 -14.81 7.06 -15.27
N PHE A 304 -14.59 8.20 -14.60
CA PHE A 304 -14.67 9.52 -15.22
C PHE A 304 -13.68 9.68 -16.37
N THR A 305 -12.41 9.33 -16.15
CA THR A 305 -11.36 9.48 -17.17
C THR A 305 -11.55 8.54 -18.36
N ASN A 306 -12.05 7.32 -18.12
CA ASN A 306 -12.18 6.31 -19.16
C ASN A 306 -13.54 6.35 -19.87
N ALA A 307 -14.66 6.50 -19.13
CA ALA A 307 -16.00 6.38 -19.67
C ALA A 307 -16.65 7.74 -20.04
N VAL A 308 -16.21 8.85 -19.44
CA VAL A 308 -16.77 10.18 -19.74
C VAL A 308 -15.81 10.98 -20.61
N LEU A 309 -14.53 11.06 -20.23
CA LEU A 309 -13.53 11.86 -20.97
C LEU A 309 -12.86 11.06 -22.10
N HIS A 310 -13.04 9.74 -22.18
CA HIS A 310 -12.41 8.84 -23.15
C HIS A 310 -10.90 9.12 -23.32
N LEU A 311 -10.19 9.36 -22.19
CA LEU A 311 -8.77 9.71 -22.23
C LEU A 311 -7.94 8.55 -22.78
N ASP A 312 -7.08 8.89 -23.71
CA ASP A 312 -6.02 8.00 -24.18
C ASP A 312 -5.06 7.61 -23.03
N ALA A 313 -4.49 6.42 -23.10
CA ALA A 313 -3.60 5.88 -22.09
C ALA A 313 -2.43 6.82 -21.76
N LEU A 314 -1.84 7.48 -22.77
CA LEU A 314 -0.74 8.43 -22.54
C LEU A 314 -1.18 9.67 -21.76
N ASN A 315 -2.37 10.19 -22.03
CA ASN A 315 -2.93 11.31 -21.29
C ASN A 315 -3.28 10.91 -19.85
N ALA A 316 -3.82 9.70 -19.63
CA ALA A 316 -3.99 9.13 -18.29
C ALA A 316 -2.64 8.98 -17.57
N GLY A 317 -1.57 8.60 -18.28
CA GLY A 317 -0.20 8.53 -17.76
C GLY A 317 0.35 9.89 -17.29
N ARG A 318 -0.02 10.99 -17.97
CA ARG A 318 0.36 12.35 -17.53
C ARG A 318 -0.19 12.69 -16.14
N LEU A 319 -1.38 12.24 -15.81
CA LEU A 319 -1.99 12.46 -14.48
C LEU A 319 -1.14 11.87 -13.35
N LYS A 320 -0.41 10.78 -13.60
CA LYS A 320 0.46 10.12 -12.60
C LYS A 320 1.62 11.02 -12.16
N TRP A 321 2.13 11.89 -13.00
CA TRP A 321 3.16 12.86 -12.61
C TRP A 321 2.64 13.87 -11.58
N PHE A 322 1.38 14.34 -11.72
CA PHE A 322 0.77 15.24 -10.75
C PHE A 322 0.44 14.52 -9.43
N GLU A 323 0.07 13.24 -9.50
CA GLU A 323 -0.05 12.40 -8.32
C GLU A 323 1.29 12.28 -7.57
N PHE A 324 2.41 12.12 -8.29
CA PHE A 324 3.75 12.11 -7.70
C PHE A 324 4.12 13.44 -7.04
N ILE A 325 3.84 14.57 -7.70
CA ILE A 325 4.10 15.91 -7.13
C ILE A 325 3.31 16.08 -5.82
N GLY A 326 2.04 15.65 -5.79
CA GLY A 326 1.22 15.66 -4.58
C GLY A 326 1.81 14.80 -3.47
N ALA A 327 2.27 13.60 -3.80
CA ALA A 327 2.91 12.70 -2.84
C ALA A 327 4.22 13.29 -2.31
N LEU A 328 5.09 13.85 -3.17
CA LEU A 328 6.33 14.49 -2.77
C LEU A 328 6.07 15.66 -1.82
N SER A 329 5.15 16.56 -2.18
CA SER A 329 4.80 17.71 -1.35
C SER A 329 4.22 17.29 0.01
N GLY A 330 3.38 16.24 0.05
CA GLY A 330 2.83 15.68 1.29
C GLY A 330 3.90 15.05 2.19
N ALA A 331 4.88 14.36 1.63
CA ALA A 331 5.99 13.79 2.39
C ALA A 331 6.89 14.90 2.98
N VAL A 332 7.26 15.90 2.17
CA VAL A 332 8.07 17.05 2.59
C VAL A 332 7.35 17.85 3.68
N PHE A 333 6.06 18.14 3.48
CA PHE A 333 5.24 18.83 4.48
C PHE A 333 5.15 18.06 5.78
N SER A 334 4.90 16.74 5.74
CA SER A 334 4.82 15.91 6.93
C SER A 334 6.15 15.86 7.68
N PHE A 335 7.26 15.75 6.95
CA PHE A 335 8.60 15.84 7.53
C PHE A 335 8.79 17.18 8.27
N TYR A 336 8.53 18.29 7.58
CA TYR A 336 8.71 19.62 8.14
C TYR A 336 7.80 19.86 9.35
N ALA A 337 6.51 19.54 9.23
CA ALA A 337 5.52 19.75 10.28
C ALA A 337 5.79 18.88 11.53
N LEU A 338 6.10 17.58 11.36
CA LEU A 338 6.28 16.67 12.50
C LEU A 338 7.66 16.78 13.16
N ILE A 339 8.72 17.01 12.37
CA ILE A 339 10.10 16.94 12.85
C ILE A 339 10.63 18.32 13.23
N ILE A 340 10.46 19.32 12.35
CA ILE A 340 11.00 20.67 12.56
C ILE A 340 10.05 21.50 13.42
N LEU A 341 8.79 21.62 13.02
CA LEU A 341 7.78 22.40 13.75
C LEU A 341 7.20 21.66 14.96
N LYS A 342 7.46 20.34 15.08
CA LYS A 342 6.97 19.48 16.18
C LYS A 342 5.45 19.56 16.37
N TRP A 343 4.70 19.67 15.28
CA TRP A 343 3.25 19.68 15.32
C TRP A 343 2.71 18.35 15.85
N LYS A 344 1.49 18.40 16.40
CA LYS A 344 0.82 17.19 16.86
C LYS A 344 0.41 16.31 15.67
N HIS A 345 0.59 15.00 15.78
CA HIS A 345 0.20 14.03 14.73
C HIS A 345 -1.26 14.21 14.29
N LYS A 346 -2.16 14.53 15.26
CA LYS A 346 -3.57 14.81 14.99
C LYS A 346 -3.75 15.99 14.02
N THR A 347 -2.99 17.09 14.20
CA THR A 347 -3.08 18.27 13.35
C THR A 347 -2.68 17.95 11.91
N VAL A 348 -1.56 17.24 11.74
CA VAL A 348 -1.10 16.83 10.39
C VAL A 348 -2.09 15.87 9.74
N ALA A 349 -2.63 14.90 10.50
CA ALA A 349 -3.67 14.01 10.01
C ALA A 349 -4.95 14.76 9.63
N SER A 350 -5.39 15.74 10.44
CA SER A 350 -6.58 16.55 10.12
C SER A 350 -6.39 17.36 8.83
N ILE A 351 -5.22 17.98 8.62
CA ILE A 351 -4.89 18.66 7.37
C ILE A 351 -4.97 17.69 6.18
N GLY A 352 -4.41 16.49 6.35
CA GLY A 352 -4.50 15.46 5.32
C GLY A 352 -5.93 15.05 4.99
N PHE A 353 -6.79 14.80 5.99
CA PHE A 353 -8.20 14.47 5.76
C PHE A 353 -8.97 15.64 5.13
N THR A 354 -8.70 16.89 5.53
CA THR A 354 -9.25 18.07 4.87
C THR A 354 -8.85 18.12 3.40
N SER A 355 -7.59 17.84 3.07
CA SER A 355 -7.11 17.82 1.68
C SER A 355 -7.81 16.74 0.85
N VAL A 356 -7.97 15.51 1.36
CA VAL A 356 -8.69 14.43 0.66
C VAL A 356 -10.16 14.79 0.48
N THR A 357 -10.82 15.38 1.49
CA THR A 357 -12.22 15.84 1.38
C THR A 357 -12.35 16.99 0.39
N SER A 358 -11.36 17.91 0.33
CA SER A 358 -11.33 18.99 -0.65
C SER A 358 -11.18 18.46 -2.09
N TYR A 359 -10.37 17.41 -2.29
CA TYR A 359 -10.31 16.72 -3.57
C TYR A 359 -11.68 16.20 -4.02
N VAL A 360 -12.42 15.54 -3.13
CA VAL A 360 -13.76 15.02 -3.42
C VAL A 360 -14.72 16.16 -3.79
N ALA A 361 -14.67 17.28 -3.05
CA ALA A 361 -15.45 18.48 -3.36
C ALA A 361 -15.10 19.06 -4.74
N MET A 362 -13.81 19.18 -5.06
CA MET A 362 -13.38 19.69 -6.36
C MET A 362 -13.85 18.79 -7.50
N MET A 363 -13.76 17.46 -7.34
CA MET A 363 -14.24 16.51 -8.35
C MET A 363 -15.76 16.64 -8.57
N TYR A 364 -16.55 16.84 -7.50
CA TYR A 364 -17.99 17.08 -7.62
C TYR A 364 -18.35 18.23 -8.59
N PHE A 365 -17.57 19.32 -8.57
CA PHE A 365 -17.80 20.48 -9.47
C PHE A 365 -17.13 20.34 -10.85
N LEU A 366 -16.20 19.42 -11.00
CA LEU A 366 -15.43 19.27 -12.25
C LEU A 366 -16.00 18.21 -13.19
N ILE A 367 -16.93 17.36 -12.75
CA ILE A 367 -17.47 16.30 -13.61
C ILE A 367 -18.39 16.91 -14.66
N SER A 368 -17.88 16.94 -15.89
CA SER A 368 -18.60 17.32 -17.10
C SER A 368 -17.92 16.65 -18.30
N PRO A 369 -18.67 16.27 -19.34
CA PRO A 369 -18.08 15.73 -20.58
C PRO A 369 -17.05 16.68 -21.24
N ASP A 370 -17.24 18.00 -21.07
CA ASP A 370 -16.37 19.02 -21.67
C ASP A 370 -15.18 19.41 -20.77
N THR A 371 -14.89 18.65 -19.74
CA THR A 371 -13.80 18.99 -18.80
C THR A 371 -12.45 18.72 -19.39
N ASN A 372 -11.60 19.76 -19.48
CA ASN A 372 -10.20 19.61 -19.88
C ASN A 372 -9.39 18.86 -18.84
N ILE A 373 -8.49 17.99 -19.30
CA ILE A 373 -7.59 17.19 -18.46
C ILE A 373 -6.78 18.04 -17.48
N GLU A 374 -6.43 19.25 -17.84
CA GLU A 374 -5.62 20.16 -17.01
C GLU A 374 -6.31 20.54 -15.69
N LYS A 375 -7.65 20.59 -15.69
CA LYS A 375 -8.43 20.89 -14.48
C LYS A 375 -8.30 19.78 -13.44
N LEU A 376 -7.93 18.55 -13.83
CA LEU A 376 -7.72 17.41 -12.92
C LEU A 376 -6.38 17.46 -12.18
N TYR A 377 -5.40 18.24 -12.65
CA TYR A 377 -4.06 18.28 -12.08
C TYR A 377 -4.07 18.71 -10.61
N LEU A 378 -4.74 19.81 -10.30
CA LEU A 378 -4.80 20.34 -8.94
C LEU A 378 -5.52 19.41 -7.95
N PRO A 379 -6.72 18.86 -8.25
CA PRO A 379 -7.37 17.87 -7.39
C PRO A 379 -6.48 16.68 -7.07
N LEU A 380 -5.74 16.15 -8.06
CA LEU A 380 -4.85 15.00 -7.89
C LEU A 380 -3.66 15.30 -6.98
N ILE A 381 -3.07 16.49 -7.11
CA ILE A 381 -2.01 16.96 -6.21
C ILE A 381 -2.53 17.00 -4.78
N ILE A 382 -3.69 17.62 -4.55
CA ILE A 382 -4.30 17.77 -3.22
C ILE A 382 -4.67 16.41 -2.61
N CYS A 383 -5.21 15.49 -3.39
CA CYS A 383 -5.55 14.15 -2.93
C CYS A 383 -4.32 13.40 -2.42
N ASN A 384 -3.25 13.33 -3.23
CA ASN A 384 -2.05 12.58 -2.89
C ASN A 384 -1.21 13.26 -1.80
N PHE A 385 -1.22 14.59 -1.74
CA PHE A 385 -0.71 15.36 -0.60
C PHE A 385 -1.40 14.91 0.70
N GLY A 386 -2.73 14.92 0.73
CA GLY A 386 -3.51 14.49 1.89
C GLY A 386 -3.25 13.03 2.27
N HIS A 387 -3.21 12.13 1.28
CA HIS A 387 -2.94 10.71 1.50
C HIS A 387 -1.61 10.48 2.23
N LEU A 388 -0.50 11.08 1.76
CA LEU A 388 0.80 10.95 2.42
C LEU A 388 0.81 11.57 3.81
N CYS A 389 0.22 12.76 3.98
CA CYS A 389 0.14 13.43 5.29
C CYS A 389 -0.56 12.55 6.33
N ILE A 390 -1.70 11.95 6.00
CA ILE A 390 -2.44 11.06 6.90
C ILE A 390 -1.58 9.83 7.21
N PHE A 391 -1.04 9.21 6.17
CA PHE A 391 -0.32 7.95 6.32
C PHE A 391 0.91 8.10 7.22
N ILE A 392 1.74 9.12 6.97
CA ILE A 392 2.93 9.40 7.77
C ILE A 392 2.53 9.77 9.20
N ALA A 393 1.57 10.68 9.39
CA ALA A 393 1.18 11.12 10.72
C ALA A 393 0.63 9.98 11.59
N LEU A 394 -0.22 9.13 11.04
CA LEU A 394 -0.82 8.02 11.78
C LEU A 394 0.19 6.90 12.06
N THR A 395 1.07 6.57 11.13
CA THR A 395 2.08 5.52 11.34
C THR A 395 3.19 5.95 12.29
N VAL A 396 3.63 7.22 12.24
CA VAL A 396 4.54 7.77 13.23
C VAL A 396 3.90 7.76 14.62
N PHE A 397 2.61 8.04 14.72
CA PHE A 397 1.89 7.95 15.99
C PHE A 397 1.79 6.51 16.51
N ILE A 398 1.53 5.52 15.66
CA ILE A 398 1.56 4.09 16.03
C ILE A 398 2.95 3.74 16.60
N GLN A 399 4.01 4.14 15.91
CA GLN A 399 5.37 3.87 16.33
C GLN A 399 5.69 4.50 17.69
N ALA A 400 5.20 5.72 17.96
CA ALA A 400 5.41 6.42 19.23
C ALA A 400 4.61 5.84 20.40
N THR A 401 3.50 5.13 20.13
CA THR A 401 2.59 4.61 21.17
C THR A 401 2.70 3.10 21.39
N ALA A 402 3.06 2.35 20.36
CA ALA A 402 3.14 0.89 20.41
C ALA A 402 4.50 0.43 20.95
N PRO A 403 4.53 -0.64 21.78
CA PRO A 403 5.78 -1.31 22.12
C PRO A 403 6.46 -1.84 20.85
N PHE A 404 7.79 -1.74 20.77
CA PHE A 404 8.55 -2.18 19.59
C PHE A 404 8.27 -3.64 19.20
N ARG A 405 8.03 -4.50 20.18
CA ARG A 405 7.69 -5.91 19.97
C ARG A 405 6.41 -6.09 19.11
N ASN A 406 5.39 -5.25 19.35
CA ASN A 406 4.09 -5.39 18.72
C ASN A 406 3.95 -4.49 17.48
N TYR A 407 4.89 -3.57 17.24
CA TYR A 407 4.82 -2.59 16.16
C TYR A 407 4.61 -3.22 14.79
N PHE A 408 5.38 -4.26 14.44
CA PHE A 408 5.27 -4.94 13.15
C PHE A 408 3.99 -5.77 13.00
N GLN A 409 3.46 -6.28 14.11
CA GLN A 409 2.15 -6.93 14.11
C GLN A 409 1.03 -5.91 13.89
N ILE A 410 1.14 -4.71 14.48
CA ILE A 410 0.19 -3.61 14.25
C ILE A 410 0.27 -3.12 12.80
N LEU A 411 1.46 -3.03 12.21
CA LEU A 411 1.60 -2.72 10.79
C LEU A 411 0.96 -3.79 9.88
N CYS A 412 1.04 -5.05 10.25
CA CYS A 412 0.34 -6.12 9.55
C CYS A 412 -1.18 -5.95 9.63
N VAL A 413 -1.72 -5.71 10.83
CA VAL A 413 -3.17 -5.45 11.02
C VAL A 413 -3.62 -4.20 10.25
N LEU A 414 -2.79 -3.14 10.25
CA LEU A 414 -3.06 -1.94 9.46
C LEU A 414 -3.11 -2.24 7.96
N GLY A 415 -2.20 -3.08 7.47
CA GLY A 415 -2.26 -3.57 6.10
C GLY A 415 -3.54 -4.35 5.81
N PHE A 416 -4.00 -5.22 6.71
CA PHE A 416 -5.28 -5.93 6.57
C PHE A 416 -6.46 -4.96 6.43
N ILE A 417 -6.52 -3.96 7.29
CA ILE A 417 -7.60 -2.99 7.26
C ILE A 417 -7.53 -2.15 5.99
N ARG A 418 -6.37 -1.62 5.64
CA ARG A 418 -6.22 -0.74 4.50
C ARG A 418 -6.46 -1.45 3.17
N THR A 419 -5.72 -2.54 2.91
CA THR A 419 -5.67 -3.20 1.61
C THR A 419 -6.61 -4.40 1.50
N GLY A 420 -6.93 -5.03 2.63
CA GLY A 420 -7.78 -6.21 2.68
C GLY A 420 -9.27 -5.92 2.94
N ILE A 421 -9.58 -4.80 3.60
CA ILE A 421 -10.95 -4.48 4.01
C ILE A 421 -11.40 -3.15 3.39
N ALA A 422 -10.70 -2.06 3.66
CA ALA A 422 -11.18 -0.71 3.33
C ALA A 422 -11.21 -0.44 1.82
N SER A 423 -10.15 -0.80 1.08
CA SER A 423 -10.11 -0.61 -0.37
C SER A 423 -11.15 -1.49 -1.08
N PRO A 424 -11.22 -2.83 -0.88
CA PRO A 424 -12.19 -3.66 -1.57
C PRO A 424 -13.65 -3.31 -1.23
N ILE A 425 -13.95 -2.97 0.04
CA ILE A 425 -15.29 -2.53 0.43
C ILE A 425 -15.63 -1.19 -0.22
N GLY A 426 -14.68 -0.24 -0.23
CA GLY A 426 -14.88 1.04 -0.90
C GLY A 426 -15.12 0.87 -2.40
N ASP A 427 -14.31 0.04 -3.07
CA ASP A 427 -14.46 -0.26 -4.49
C ASP A 427 -15.83 -0.90 -4.78
N CYS A 428 -16.28 -1.84 -3.94
CA CYS A 428 -17.60 -2.47 -4.03
C CYS A 428 -18.75 -1.44 -3.86
N ILE A 429 -18.67 -0.57 -2.86
CA ILE A 429 -19.68 0.47 -2.61
C ILE A 429 -19.82 1.40 -3.83
N TYR A 430 -18.69 1.90 -4.36
CA TYR A 430 -18.72 2.82 -5.50
C TYR A 430 -19.15 2.13 -6.79
N GLN A 431 -18.69 0.89 -7.05
CA GLN A 431 -19.12 0.14 -8.23
C GLN A 431 -20.61 -0.17 -8.20
N HIS A 432 -21.13 -0.58 -7.03
CA HIS A 432 -22.56 -0.82 -6.84
C HIS A 432 -23.37 0.49 -6.98
N GLY A 433 -22.84 1.59 -6.45
CA GLY A 433 -23.43 2.93 -6.60
C GLY A 433 -23.51 3.37 -8.06
N ILE A 434 -22.46 3.18 -8.84
CA ILE A 434 -22.45 3.48 -10.28
C ILE A 434 -23.55 2.67 -10.98
N ASN A 435 -23.59 1.37 -10.79
CA ASN A 435 -24.54 0.49 -11.47
C ASN A 435 -25.98 0.78 -11.08
N GLY A 436 -26.25 1.08 -9.80
CA GLY A 436 -27.60 1.41 -9.31
C GLY A 436 -28.12 2.76 -9.78
N LEU A 437 -27.29 3.79 -9.74
CA LEU A 437 -27.68 5.15 -10.12
C LEU A 437 -27.67 5.36 -11.63
N MET A 438 -26.82 4.65 -12.37
CA MET A 438 -26.75 4.74 -13.84
C MET A 438 -28.09 4.40 -14.50
N GLY A 439 -28.76 3.34 -14.03
CA GLY A 439 -30.09 2.97 -14.52
C GLY A 439 -31.14 4.06 -14.27
N LYS A 440 -31.11 4.69 -13.09
CA LYS A 440 -31.98 5.82 -12.74
C LYS A 440 -31.74 7.03 -13.66
N HIS A 441 -30.49 7.46 -13.83
CA HIS A 441 -30.18 8.61 -14.68
C HIS A 441 -30.46 8.35 -16.16
N LEU A 442 -30.18 7.13 -16.66
CA LEU A 442 -30.56 6.74 -18.01
C LEU A 442 -32.07 6.80 -18.25
N SER A 443 -32.87 6.39 -17.28
CA SER A 443 -34.34 6.47 -17.41
C SER A 443 -34.84 7.91 -17.41
N ILE A 444 -34.26 8.80 -16.62
CA ILE A 444 -34.63 10.22 -16.55
C ILE A 444 -34.27 10.92 -17.87
N ILE A 445 -33.00 10.85 -18.27
CA ILE A 445 -32.48 11.52 -19.48
C ILE A 445 -33.15 10.94 -20.74
N GLY A 446 -33.30 9.60 -20.80
CA GLY A 446 -33.96 8.94 -21.92
C GLY A 446 -35.44 9.28 -22.07
N SER A 447 -36.14 9.64 -20.99
CA SER A 447 -37.55 10.10 -21.06
C SER A 447 -37.69 11.53 -21.59
N GLU A 448 -36.67 12.36 -21.44
CA GLU A 448 -36.65 13.74 -21.94
C GLU A 448 -36.29 13.86 -23.43
N VAL A 449 -35.70 12.82 -24.02
CA VAL A 449 -35.23 12.83 -25.41
C VAL A 449 -36.22 12.11 -26.31
N ASN A 450 -36.95 12.84 -27.16
CA ASN A 450 -37.77 12.30 -28.24
C ASN A 450 -36.85 11.76 -29.35
N ILE A 451 -36.59 10.45 -29.39
CA ILE A 451 -35.65 9.79 -30.32
C ILE A 451 -36.33 9.59 -31.67
N SER A 452 -35.93 10.38 -32.69
CA SER A 452 -36.21 10.05 -34.08
C SER A 452 -35.21 8.98 -34.56
N LEU A 453 -35.70 7.94 -35.26
CA LEU A 453 -34.99 6.69 -35.60
C LEU A 453 -33.67 6.85 -36.38
N LEU A 454 -33.41 7.96 -37.04
CA LEU A 454 -32.23 8.20 -37.89
C LEU A 454 -30.96 8.72 -37.14
N ASP A 455 -31.10 9.25 -35.93
CA ASP A 455 -30.01 9.82 -35.13
C ASP A 455 -29.63 8.97 -33.92
N SER A 456 -30.14 7.75 -33.85
CA SER A 456 -30.22 6.97 -32.60
C SER A 456 -28.87 6.53 -32.03
N MET A 457 -27.86 6.20 -32.86
CA MET A 457 -26.61 5.65 -32.33
C MET A 457 -25.70 6.74 -31.70
N ASN A 458 -25.49 7.85 -32.36
CA ASN A 458 -24.67 8.95 -31.81
C ASN A 458 -25.32 9.59 -30.56
N ARG A 459 -26.64 9.63 -30.51
CA ARG A 459 -27.38 10.14 -29.34
C ARG A 459 -27.38 9.16 -28.16
N LEU A 460 -27.38 7.85 -28.39
CA LEU A 460 -27.28 6.87 -27.30
C LEU A 460 -25.95 6.98 -26.58
N ASP A 461 -24.85 7.21 -27.31
CA ASP A 461 -23.52 7.41 -26.70
C ASP A 461 -23.48 8.72 -25.87
N THR A 462 -24.07 9.82 -26.39
CA THR A 462 -24.13 11.08 -25.63
C THR A 462 -25.00 10.98 -24.37
N ILE A 463 -26.17 10.33 -24.46
CA ILE A 463 -27.04 10.06 -23.31
C ILE A 463 -26.32 9.20 -22.27
N GLY A 464 -25.56 8.18 -22.71
CA GLY A 464 -24.77 7.33 -21.85
C GLY A 464 -23.69 8.12 -21.08
N VAL A 465 -22.98 9.01 -21.77
CA VAL A 465 -21.95 9.87 -21.17
C VAL A 465 -22.55 10.89 -20.20
N GLU A 466 -23.70 11.51 -20.54
CA GLU A 466 -24.41 12.44 -19.66
C GLU A 466 -24.95 11.72 -18.40
N ALA A 467 -25.57 10.55 -18.56
CA ALA A 467 -26.06 9.75 -17.44
C ALA A 467 -24.91 9.29 -16.52
N MET A 468 -23.76 8.92 -17.10
CA MET A 468 -22.58 8.57 -16.33
C MET A 468 -22.03 9.76 -15.57
N SER A 469 -21.95 10.94 -16.20
CA SER A 469 -21.47 12.16 -15.52
C SER A 469 -22.39 12.57 -14.36
N ALA A 470 -23.70 12.51 -14.55
CA ALA A 470 -24.69 12.77 -13.48
C ALA A 470 -24.55 11.76 -12.32
N THR A 471 -24.38 10.47 -12.66
CA THR A 471 -24.15 9.40 -11.67
C THR A 471 -22.88 9.64 -10.84
N LEU A 472 -21.78 9.97 -11.50
CA LEU A 472 -20.52 10.25 -10.81
C LEU A 472 -20.61 11.49 -9.94
N THR A 473 -21.29 12.54 -10.39
CA THR A 473 -21.51 13.77 -9.61
C THR A 473 -22.30 13.46 -8.33
N GLU A 474 -23.39 12.69 -8.43
CA GLU A 474 -24.18 12.28 -7.26
C GLU A 474 -23.35 11.46 -6.27
N LEU A 475 -22.53 10.51 -6.74
CA LEU A 475 -21.65 9.71 -5.90
C LEU A 475 -20.56 10.53 -5.23
N TYR A 476 -19.96 11.50 -5.92
CA TYR A 476 -18.99 12.41 -5.30
C TYR A 476 -19.66 13.29 -4.24
N GLY A 477 -20.92 13.68 -4.43
CA GLY A 477 -21.72 14.39 -3.43
C GLY A 477 -21.89 13.56 -2.14
N TYR A 478 -22.28 12.29 -2.24
CA TYR A 478 -22.36 11.39 -1.08
C TYR A 478 -21.01 11.16 -0.42
N THR A 479 -19.95 11.01 -1.23
CA THR A 479 -18.58 10.84 -0.73
C THR A 479 -18.08 12.09 0.01
N PHE A 480 -18.46 13.28 -0.45
CA PHE A 480 -18.13 14.54 0.21
C PHE A 480 -18.79 14.65 1.59
N ILE A 481 -20.08 14.33 1.69
CA ILE A 481 -20.80 14.30 2.98
C ILE A 481 -20.14 13.30 3.93
N PHE A 482 -19.80 12.10 3.44
CA PHE A 482 -19.06 11.10 4.22
C PHE A 482 -17.70 11.65 4.69
N GLY A 483 -16.95 12.32 3.81
CA GLY A 483 -15.67 12.96 4.14
C GLY A 483 -15.79 14.02 5.25
N LEU A 484 -16.86 14.83 5.23
CA LEU A 484 -17.13 15.81 6.29
C LEU A 484 -17.44 15.14 7.63
N ILE A 485 -18.22 14.05 7.62
CA ILE A 485 -18.52 13.27 8.83
C ILE A 485 -17.23 12.70 9.43
N VAL A 486 -16.37 12.11 8.59
CA VAL A 486 -15.07 11.57 9.01
C VAL A 486 -14.19 12.67 9.59
N LEU A 487 -14.12 13.84 8.95
CA LEU A 487 -13.35 14.98 9.44
C LEU A 487 -13.86 15.45 10.81
N MET A 488 -15.18 15.58 11.01
CA MET A 488 -15.77 15.92 12.30
C MET A 488 -15.41 14.88 13.37
N LEU A 489 -15.51 13.59 13.07
CA LEU A 489 -15.13 12.52 14.01
C LEU A 489 -13.67 12.65 14.43
N ILE A 490 -12.75 12.91 13.49
CA ILE A 490 -11.32 13.07 13.78
C ILE A 490 -11.07 14.31 14.64
N LEU A 491 -11.78 15.41 14.40
CA LEU A 491 -11.65 16.64 15.18
C LEU A 491 -12.17 16.47 16.62
N ILE A 492 -13.24 15.70 16.82
CA ILE A 492 -13.84 15.42 18.13
C ILE A 492 -12.98 14.46 18.96
N LEU A 493 -12.24 13.54 18.35
CA LEU A 493 -11.36 12.62 19.07
C LEU A 493 -10.42 13.40 20.00
N ARG A 494 -10.47 13.07 21.32
CA ARG A 494 -9.70 13.76 22.37
C ARG A 494 -8.18 13.77 22.08
N LYS A 495 -7.53 14.91 22.40
CA LYS A 495 -6.09 15.09 22.24
C LYS A 495 -5.32 13.93 22.89
N PRO A 496 -4.34 13.31 22.22
CA PRO A 496 -3.52 12.28 22.81
C PRO A 496 -2.65 12.87 23.95
N ALA A 497 -2.74 12.30 25.15
CA ALA A 497 -1.70 12.48 26.15
C ALA A 497 -0.49 11.63 25.69
N ILE A 498 0.55 12.28 25.22
CA ILE A 498 1.82 11.63 24.87
C ILE A 498 2.48 11.23 26.19
N ASN A 499 2.65 9.93 26.39
CA ASN A 499 3.42 9.47 27.54
C ASN A 499 4.90 9.75 27.23
N LYS A 500 5.46 10.78 27.85
CA LYS A 500 6.87 11.18 27.68
C LYS A 500 7.84 10.07 28.10
N ASP A 501 7.40 9.15 28.96
CA ASP A 501 8.19 8.06 29.51
C ASP A 501 8.59 6.99 28.47
N ASN A 502 7.78 6.78 27.41
CA ASN A 502 8.11 5.80 26.36
C ASN A 502 9.26 6.26 25.44
N LEU A 503 9.41 7.54 25.21
CA LEU A 503 10.53 8.08 24.43
C LEU A 503 11.86 8.04 25.22
N CYS A 504 11.79 8.26 26.54
CA CYS A 504 12.92 8.12 27.45
C CYS A 504 13.28 6.64 27.68
N ASN A 505 12.30 5.76 27.86
CA ASN A 505 12.54 4.34 28.13
C ASN A 505 13.18 3.60 26.96
N LEU A 506 12.82 3.89 25.71
CA LEU A 506 13.50 3.30 24.54
C LEU A 506 14.97 3.77 24.43
N ARG A 507 15.23 5.02 24.74
CA ARG A 507 16.60 5.56 24.81
C ARG A 507 17.38 4.95 25.98
N ASN A 508 16.76 4.81 27.14
CA ASN A 508 17.39 4.28 28.35
C ASN A 508 17.58 2.75 28.27
N LEU A 509 16.64 1.99 27.77
CA LEU A 509 16.79 0.56 27.50
C LEU A 509 17.89 0.24 26.47
N TRP A 510 18.08 1.13 25.52
CA TRP A 510 19.16 1.02 24.53
C TRP A 510 20.52 1.39 25.14
N LEU A 511 20.57 2.46 25.93
CA LEU A 511 21.77 2.88 26.66
C LEU A 511 22.14 1.87 27.74
N GLU A 512 21.17 1.29 28.44
CA GLU A 512 21.39 0.24 29.44
C GLU A 512 21.86 -1.08 28.82
N LYS A 513 21.35 -1.47 27.65
CA LYS A 513 21.87 -2.61 26.87
C LYS A 513 23.26 -2.34 26.29
N LEU A 514 23.60 -1.11 26.00
CA LEU A 514 24.95 -0.71 25.57
C LEU A 514 25.91 -0.71 26.76
N SER A 515 25.52 -0.19 27.93
CA SER A 515 26.37 -0.19 29.12
C SER A 515 26.66 -1.60 29.66
N ARG A 516 25.66 -2.48 29.68
CA ARG A 516 25.88 -3.91 30.03
C ARG A 516 26.73 -4.69 29.04
N ARG A 517 26.94 -4.19 27.82
CA ARG A 517 27.88 -4.75 26.84
C ARG A 517 29.28 -4.17 26.90
N THR A 518 29.43 -2.99 27.52
CA THR A 518 30.73 -2.32 27.68
C THR A 518 31.43 -2.65 29.01
N ASN A 519 30.69 -3.16 30.00
CA ASN A 519 31.25 -3.65 31.28
C ASN A 519 30.84 -5.08 31.58
N PRO A 520 31.55 -6.10 31.04
CA PRO A 520 31.27 -7.49 31.39
C PRO A 520 31.74 -7.90 32.81
N ALA A 521 32.33 -6.98 33.59
CA ALA A 521 32.90 -7.28 34.89
C ALA A 521 31.92 -7.18 36.11
N GLU A 522 30.67 -6.71 35.91
CA GLU A 522 29.70 -6.55 37.02
C GLU A 522 28.53 -7.58 36.98
N SER A 523 28.69 -8.71 36.29
CA SER A 523 27.65 -9.77 36.27
C SER A 523 28.09 -11.06 36.96
N VAL A 524 28.90 -10.96 37.99
CA VAL A 524 29.18 -12.09 38.91
C VAL A 524 29.01 -11.53 40.34
N ASP A 525 27.78 -11.60 40.80
CA ASP A 525 27.38 -11.81 42.18
C ASP A 525 25.89 -12.18 42.19
#